data_ed738bf7c1707bc238255f95a8cc0c07
#
_entry.id   ed738bf7c1707bc238255f95a8cc0c07
#
_cell.length_a   1.000
_cell.length_b   1.000
_cell.length_c   1.000
_cell.angle_alpha   90.00
_cell.angle_beta   90.00
_cell.angle_gamma   90.00
#
_symmetry.space_group_name_H-M   'P 1'
#
loop_
_entity.id
_entity.type
_entity.pdbx_description
1 polymer ?
#
loop_
_entity_poly.entity_id
_entity_poly.type
_entity_poly.pdbx_seq_one_letter_code
_entity_poly.pdbx_strand_id
1 'polypeptide(L)'
;MVSAGLCKESDYIWSDLWCGESGKGSGGNLLKLMGASYGVLSGWAIEGSNGGIKYDYNKKEFYSSSISDGYKKLVTVANSYVKDGILDPETFTQADDVANNKFYNGQTVIKSTNRSTMANDVASLDKILGKGNYKLYVTAYPAGTNTDLAETSRLECGVMIAQKALDELGEDGFIKMMRFVDWMFYSREAYTLTKWGPENVTWHYVDSNGMKVKQLLPGFKCGGLGIGGSDDDVDIRLKWGYAGGNYFYGHATDESTDNFTPDVQDLYARYGKYKTVAKVDPKAKPTEDQREQLNLWAVPLIDNINAWTLKFVTGQKDINKDWDEYLSSCKNLNIENIVKMTNDIYSKQ
;
A
#
# COMPACT_ATOMS: atom_id res chain seq x y z
N MET A 1 -4.94 6.19 28.30
CA MET A 1 -5.93 5.15 27.94
C MET A 1 -6.11 4.18 29.11
N VAL A 2 -5.03 3.62 29.66
CA VAL A 2 -5.09 2.76 30.86
C VAL A 2 -5.74 3.49 32.04
N SER A 3 -5.30 4.70 32.34
CA SER A 3 -5.87 5.54 33.41
C SER A 3 -7.35 5.92 33.20
N ALA A 4 -7.84 5.85 31.97
CA ALA A 4 -9.25 6.09 31.62
C ALA A 4 -10.07 4.78 31.56
N GLY A 5 -9.46 3.63 31.85
CA GLY A 5 -10.14 2.33 31.81
C GLY A 5 -10.48 1.83 30.38
N LEU A 6 -9.86 2.42 29.36
CA LEU A 6 -10.15 2.10 27.96
C LEU A 6 -9.35 0.89 27.44
N CYS A 7 -8.25 0.53 28.10
CA CYS A 7 -7.46 -0.65 27.84
C CYS A 7 -6.76 -1.12 29.13
N LYS A 8 -6.30 -2.35 29.15
CA LYS A 8 -5.46 -2.89 30.24
C LYS A 8 -4.02 -2.46 30.04
N GLU A 9 -3.21 -2.48 31.10
CA GLU A 9 -1.78 -2.18 31.04
C GLU A 9 -1.00 -3.17 30.14
N SER A 10 -1.55 -4.38 29.97
CA SER A 10 -1.01 -5.42 29.10
C SER A 10 -1.38 -5.28 27.62
N ASP A 11 -2.31 -4.37 27.29
CA ASP A 11 -2.83 -4.26 25.93
C ASP A 11 -2.01 -3.24 25.14
N TYR A 12 -1.68 -3.57 23.90
CA TYR A 12 -1.10 -2.63 22.95
C TYR A 12 -2.20 -1.77 22.33
N ILE A 13 -1.86 -0.51 22.04
CA ILE A 13 -2.81 0.42 21.40
C ILE A 13 -2.95 0.09 19.91
N TRP A 14 -1.87 -0.31 19.28
CA TRP A 14 -1.75 -0.55 17.84
C TRP A 14 -1.20 -1.94 17.57
N SER A 15 -1.96 -2.77 16.89
CA SER A 15 -1.51 -4.03 16.31
C SER A 15 -1.90 -4.03 14.84
N ASP A 16 -0.94 -4.23 13.93
CA ASP A 16 -1.16 -3.96 12.52
C ASP A 16 -1.14 -5.22 11.66
N LEU A 17 -1.77 -5.12 10.49
CA LEU A 17 -1.85 -6.15 9.46
C LEU A 17 -0.92 -5.80 8.28
N TRP A 18 -0.73 -6.74 7.38
CA TRP A 18 0.19 -6.66 6.22
C TRP A 18 1.65 -6.36 6.62
N CYS A 19 2.03 -6.72 7.81
CA CYS A 19 3.36 -6.46 8.35
C CYS A 19 4.13 -7.73 8.70
N GLY A 20 3.43 -8.79 9.13
CA GLY A 20 3.99 -10.08 9.48
C GLY A 20 4.14 -11.01 8.27
N GLU A 21 3.42 -12.13 8.29
CA GLU A 21 3.48 -13.16 7.24
C GLU A 21 3.16 -12.59 5.86
N SER A 22 2.08 -11.81 5.72
CA SER A 22 1.69 -11.17 4.46
C SER A 22 2.69 -10.12 3.98
N GLY A 23 3.36 -9.43 4.90
CA GLY A 23 4.46 -8.48 4.63
C GLY A 23 5.83 -9.11 4.65
N LYS A 24 5.92 -10.44 4.73
CA LYS A 24 7.16 -11.21 4.82
C LYS A 24 8.05 -10.82 6.00
N GLY A 25 7.44 -10.36 7.09
CA GLY A 25 8.15 -9.98 8.31
C GLY A 25 8.97 -8.68 8.22
N SER A 26 8.84 -7.93 7.14
CA SER A 26 9.59 -6.68 6.91
C SER A 26 8.92 -5.44 7.51
N GLY A 27 7.81 -5.60 8.20
CA GLY A 27 6.99 -4.48 8.66
C GLY A 27 6.23 -3.80 7.51
N GLY A 28 6.06 -4.50 6.39
CA GLY A 28 5.62 -4.07 5.10
C GLY A 28 4.71 -2.84 5.06
N ASN A 29 3.45 -2.95 5.51
CA ASN A 29 2.51 -1.84 5.37
C ASN A 29 2.83 -0.66 6.30
N LEU A 30 3.06 -0.90 7.59
CA LEU A 30 3.34 0.14 8.58
C LEU A 30 4.59 0.95 8.22
N LEU A 31 5.72 0.26 8.07
CA LEU A 31 7.00 0.92 7.79
C LEU A 31 7.04 1.52 6.39
N LYS A 32 6.36 0.91 5.42
CA LYS A 32 6.21 1.45 4.08
C LYS A 32 5.51 2.81 4.07
N LEU A 33 4.37 2.92 4.74
CA LEU A 33 3.58 4.14 4.76
C LEU A 33 4.24 5.24 5.60
N MET A 34 4.84 4.88 6.73
CA MET A 34 5.65 5.82 7.51
C MET A 34 6.92 6.23 6.79
N GLY A 35 7.56 5.29 6.08
CA GLY A 35 8.85 5.48 5.42
C GLY A 35 8.88 6.61 4.43
N ALA A 36 7.79 6.85 3.71
CA ALA A 36 7.69 7.94 2.74
C ALA A 36 8.03 9.30 3.39
N SER A 37 7.56 9.56 4.61
CA SER A 37 7.83 10.80 5.33
C SER A 37 9.25 10.90 5.91
N TYR A 38 10.04 9.84 5.84
CA TYR A 38 11.46 9.80 6.20
C TYR A 38 12.38 9.75 4.96
N GLY A 39 11.81 9.85 3.76
CA GLY A 39 12.56 9.75 2.50
C GLY A 39 13.00 8.32 2.16
N VAL A 40 12.43 7.33 2.81
CA VAL A 40 12.64 5.91 2.52
C VAL A 40 11.72 5.49 1.39
N LEU A 41 12.10 4.47 0.63
CA LEU A 41 11.27 3.95 -0.45
C LEU A 41 9.87 3.61 0.09
N SER A 42 8.86 4.18 -0.55
CA SER A 42 7.46 3.81 -0.33
C SER A 42 7.05 2.77 -1.38
N GLY A 43 6.17 1.86 -1.02
CA GLY A 43 5.75 0.76 -1.88
C GLY A 43 5.34 -0.44 -1.03
N TRP A 44 5.17 -1.62 -1.63
CA TRP A 44 4.75 -2.80 -0.89
C TRP A 44 5.85 -3.41 -0.01
N ALA A 45 7.07 -2.97 -0.17
CA ALA A 45 8.18 -3.43 0.64
C ALA A 45 9.18 -2.29 0.89
N ILE A 46 9.71 -2.18 2.12
CA ILE A 46 10.80 -1.24 2.44
C ILE A 46 12.06 -1.59 1.65
N GLU A 47 12.30 -2.88 1.56
CA GLU A 47 13.38 -3.43 0.77
C GLU A 47 13.27 -3.04 -0.69
N GLY A 48 12.06 -2.84 -1.22
CA GLY A 48 11.83 -2.59 -2.64
C GLY A 48 12.55 -3.59 -3.54
N SER A 49 12.50 -3.42 -4.82
CA SER A 49 13.43 -4.12 -5.69
C SER A 49 14.84 -3.55 -5.50
N ASN A 50 15.85 -4.44 -5.44
CA ASN A 50 17.27 -4.08 -5.34
C ASN A 50 17.66 -3.30 -4.07
N GLY A 51 17.14 -3.69 -2.90
CA GLY A 51 17.63 -3.15 -1.63
C GLY A 51 17.24 -1.69 -1.34
N GLY A 52 16.06 -1.27 -1.77
CA GLY A 52 15.53 0.07 -1.49
C GLY A 52 16.19 1.18 -2.31
N ILE A 53 16.58 0.87 -3.54
CA ILE A 53 17.20 1.84 -4.46
C ILE A 53 16.22 2.95 -4.82
N LYS A 54 16.64 4.20 -4.62
CA LYS A 54 15.92 5.45 -4.96
C LYS A 54 16.79 6.37 -5.78
N TYR A 55 16.16 7.33 -6.46
CA TYR A 55 16.86 8.35 -7.22
C TYR A 55 16.89 9.69 -6.46
N ASP A 56 18.08 10.24 -6.25
CA ASP A 56 18.27 11.59 -5.73
C ASP A 56 18.25 12.59 -6.90
N TYR A 57 17.18 13.36 -7.02
CA TYR A 57 17.00 14.34 -8.09
C TYR A 57 17.98 15.53 -8.00
N ASN A 58 18.52 15.81 -6.80
CA ASN A 58 19.49 16.89 -6.62
C ASN A 58 20.88 16.47 -7.07
N LYS A 59 21.28 15.26 -6.67
CA LYS A 59 22.58 14.67 -7.05
C LYS A 59 22.55 14.01 -8.42
N LYS A 60 21.35 13.71 -8.96
CA LYS A 60 21.11 13.00 -10.22
C LYS A 60 21.74 11.59 -10.23
N GLU A 61 21.63 10.90 -9.12
CA GLU A 61 22.18 9.55 -8.94
C GLU A 61 21.23 8.66 -8.14
N PHE A 62 21.36 7.37 -8.32
CA PHE A 62 20.69 6.38 -7.46
C PHE A 62 21.50 6.17 -6.19
N TYR A 63 20.76 5.93 -5.10
CA TYR A 63 21.30 5.58 -3.80
C TYR A 63 20.40 4.54 -3.12
N SER A 64 20.91 3.86 -2.09
CA SER A 64 20.06 2.99 -1.28
C SER A 64 19.46 3.76 -0.11
N SER A 65 18.13 3.82 -0.04
CA SER A 65 17.43 4.41 1.08
C SER A 65 17.52 3.57 2.35
N SER A 66 17.79 2.26 2.23
CA SER A 66 17.85 1.33 3.35
C SER A 66 19.06 1.54 4.28
N ILE A 67 20.09 2.24 3.82
CA ILE A 67 21.28 2.61 4.63
C ILE A 67 21.35 4.12 4.90
N SER A 68 20.25 4.83 4.67
CA SER A 68 20.19 6.29 4.86
C SER A 68 19.89 6.68 6.31
N ASP A 69 20.19 7.94 6.65
CA ASP A 69 19.78 8.54 7.92
C ASP A 69 18.26 8.55 8.09
N GLY A 70 17.51 8.69 6.98
CA GLY A 70 16.04 8.59 6.99
C GLY A 70 15.57 7.22 7.47
N TYR A 71 16.19 6.16 6.98
CA TYR A 71 15.89 4.80 7.41
C TYR A 71 16.23 4.57 8.89
N LYS A 72 17.39 5.05 9.34
CA LYS A 72 17.78 5.00 10.76
C LYS A 72 16.73 5.69 11.64
N LYS A 73 16.28 6.88 11.26
CA LYS A 73 15.22 7.61 11.98
C LYS A 73 13.90 6.85 12.00
N LEU A 74 13.45 6.31 10.86
CA LEU A 74 12.23 5.51 10.76
C LEU A 74 12.23 4.34 11.74
N VAL A 75 13.30 3.54 11.72
CA VAL A 75 13.42 2.36 12.57
C VAL A 75 13.54 2.73 14.05
N THR A 76 14.21 3.86 14.35
CA THR A 76 14.28 4.42 15.72
C THR A 76 12.89 4.77 16.25
N VAL A 77 12.06 5.43 15.45
CA VAL A 77 10.69 5.78 15.84
C VAL A 77 9.83 4.53 16.00
N ALA A 78 9.91 3.58 15.07
CA ALA A 78 9.18 2.32 15.21
C ALA A 78 9.58 1.56 16.49
N ASN A 79 10.87 1.52 16.82
CA ASN A 79 11.36 0.93 18.08
C ASN A 79 10.82 1.67 19.32
N SER A 80 10.73 3.02 19.27
CA SER A 80 10.16 3.77 20.40
C SER A 80 8.70 3.40 20.63
N TYR A 81 7.90 3.23 19.57
CA TYR A 81 6.51 2.80 19.69
C TYR A 81 6.37 1.40 20.32
N VAL A 82 7.28 0.48 20.01
CA VAL A 82 7.32 -0.84 20.67
C VAL A 82 7.72 -0.72 22.13
N LYS A 83 8.77 0.06 22.44
CA LYS A 83 9.26 0.26 23.81
C LYS A 83 8.23 0.95 24.71
N ASP A 84 7.48 1.89 24.15
CA ASP A 84 6.46 2.66 24.88
C ASP A 84 5.13 1.89 25.01
N GLY A 85 5.06 0.64 24.53
CA GLY A 85 3.84 -0.18 24.59
C GLY A 85 2.72 0.32 23.67
N ILE A 86 3.05 1.15 22.70
CA ILE A 86 2.09 1.67 21.71
C ILE A 86 1.87 0.63 20.63
N LEU A 87 2.95 0.15 20.02
CA LEU A 87 2.93 -0.81 18.93
C LEU A 87 3.22 -2.21 19.44
N ASP A 88 2.31 -3.12 19.13
CA ASP A 88 2.44 -4.56 19.39
C ASP A 88 3.62 -5.13 18.58
N PRO A 89 4.66 -5.70 19.23
CA PRO A 89 5.79 -6.30 18.53
C PRO A 89 5.38 -7.50 17.67
N GLU A 90 4.28 -8.19 17.98
CA GLU A 90 3.76 -9.27 17.14
C GLU A 90 3.31 -8.77 15.74
N THR A 91 3.08 -7.47 15.58
CA THR A 91 2.78 -6.84 14.29
C THR A 91 3.73 -7.31 13.17
N PHE A 92 5.00 -7.55 13.49
CA PHE A 92 6.01 -7.90 12.49
C PHE A 92 6.10 -9.40 12.17
N THR A 93 5.34 -10.25 12.89
CA THR A 93 5.38 -11.71 12.75
C THR A 93 4.02 -12.38 12.69
N GLN A 94 2.95 -11.70 13.14
CA GLN A 94 1.59 -12.26 13.17
C GLN A 94 0.96 -12.34 11.78
N ALA A 95 -0.01 -13.25 11.63
CA ALA A 95 -0.88 -13.29 10.48
C ALA A 95 -1.93 -12.16 10.53
N ASP A 96 -2.45 -11.75 9.37
CA ASP A 96 -3.38 -10.62 9.26
C ASP A 96 -4.68 -10.83 10.02
N ASP A 97 -5.19 -12.05 10.08
CA ASP A 97 -6.40 -12.40 10.82
C ASP A 97 -6.23 -12.23 12.34
N VAL A 98 -5.01 -12.46 12.88
CA VAL A 98 -4.69 -12.23 14.29
C VAL A 98 -4.78 -10.73 14.60
N ALA A 99 -4.18 -9.87 13.78
CA ALA A 99 -4.27 -8.42 13.94
C ALA A 99 -5.72 -7.92 13.85
N ASN A 100 -6.47 -8.41 12.85
CA ASN A 100 -7.88 -8.08 12.70
C ASN A 100 -8.72 -8.50 13.90
N ASN A 101 -8.53 -9.70 14.43
CA ASN A 101 -9.26 -10.19 15.59
C ASN A 101 -8.95 -9.38 16.85
N LYS A 102 -7.70 -8.98 17.08
CA LYS A 102 -7.34 -8.08 18.18
C LYS A 102 -8.13 -6.77 18.10
N PHE A 103 -8.24 -6.18 16.91
CA PHE A 103 -8.98 -4.95 16.69
C PHE A 103 -10.49 -5.13 16.85
N TYR A 104 -11.08 -6.14 16.23
CA TYR A 104 -12.54 -6.38 16.31
C TYR A 104 -13.03 -6.74 17.70
N ASN A 105 -12.20 -7.38 18.51
CA ASN A 105 -12.51 -7.70 19.91
C ASN A 105 -12.18 -6.55 20.89
N GLY A 106 -11.75 -5.39 20.39
CA GLY A 106 -11.44 -4.23 21.22
C GLY A 106 -10.16 -4.37 22.06
N GLN A 107 -9.30 -5.33 21.75
CA GLN A 107 -8.00 -5.50 22.40
C GLN A 107 -6.99 -4.42 21.94
N THR A 108 -7.14 -3.94 20.72
CA THR A 108 -6.38 -2.82 20.16
C THR A 108 -7.34 -1.79 19.57
N VAL A 109 -6.89 -0.55 19.43
CA VAL A 109 -7.73 0.56 18.97
C VAL A 109 -7.25 1.21 17.68
N ILE A 110 -6.08 0.83 17.20
CA ILE A 110 -5.50 1.31 15.93
C ILE A 110 -5.09 0.12 15.09
N LYS A 111 -5.44 0.19 13.81
CA LYS A 111 -4.91 -0.70 12.76
C LYS A 111 -4.86 0.03 11.43
N SER A 112 -4.01 -0.44 10.53
CA SER A 112 -4.03 0.00 9.14
C SER A 112 -5.31 -0.46 8.43
N THR A 113 -5.78 0.37 7.53
CA THR A 113 -6.89 0.01 6.66
C THR A 113 -6.72 0.69 5.29
N ASN A 114 -7.49 0.26 4.34
CA ASN A 114 -7.75 0.96 3.10
C ASN A 114 -9.26 1.03 2.86
N ARG A 115 -9.67 1.78 1.86
CA ARG A 115 -11.07 2.00 1.56
C ARG A 115 -11.86 0.69 1.37
N SER A 116 -11.29 -0.30 0.67
CA SER A 116 -11.98 -1.56 0.39
C SER A 116 -12.10 -2.46 1.62
N THR A 117 -11.13 -2.42 2.54
CA THR A 117 -11.19 -3.20 3.78
C THR A 117 -12.03 -2.54 4.86
N MET A 118 -12.16 -1.22 4.87
CA MET A 118 -12.90 -0.47 5.88
C MET A 118 -14.37 -0.89 5.98
N ALA A 119 -15.03 -1.22 4.86
CA ALA A 119 -16.40 -1.71 4.88
C ALA A 119 -16.54 -3.05 5.62
N ASN A 120 -15.57 -3.95 5.44
CA ASN A 120 -15.51 -5.24 6.14
C ASN A 120 -15.17 -5.02 7.62
N ASP A 121 -14.33 -4.03 7.94
CA ASP A 121 -14.01 -3.66 9.32
C ASP A 121 -15.26 -3.21 10.06
N VAL A 122 -16.07 -2.33 9.46
CA VAL A 122 -17.36 -1.88 10.03
C VAL A 122 -18.31 -3.06 10.25
N ALA A 123 -18.48 -3.91 9.24
CA ALA A 123 -19.36 -5.09 9.35
C ALA A 123 -18.91 -6.04 10.48
N SER A 124 -17.60 -6.25 10.62
CA SER A 124 -17.05 -7.10 11.70
C SER A 124 -17.24 -6.48 13.08
N LEU A 125 -17.01 -5.18 13.22
CA LEU A 125 -17.24 -4.46 14.47
C LEU A 125 -18.72 -4.43 14.85
N ASP A 126 -19.63 -4.22 13.91
CA ASP A 126 -21.08 -4.28 14.13
C ASP A 126 -21.52 -5.66 14.65
N LYS A 127 -20.94 -6.73 14.09
CA LYS A 127 -21.25 -8.11 14.49
C LYS A 127 -20.72 -8.45 15.89
N ILE A 128 -19.53 -8.00 16.25
CA ILE A 128 -18.83 -8.39 17.48
C ILE A 128 -19.17 -7.44 18.63
N LEU A 129 -19.08 -6.13 18.41
CA LEU A 129 -19.31 -5.13 19.45
C LEU A 129 -20.74 -4.62 19.51
N GLY A 130 -21.51 -4.83 18.45
CA GLY A 130 -22.87 -4.31 18.29
C GLY A 130 -22.89 -2.91 17.67
N LYS A 131 -23.78 -2.71 16.72
CA LYS A 131 -23.97 -1.43 16.02
C LYS A 131 -24.28 -0.30 17.01
N GLY A 132 -23.49 0.78 16.93
CA GLY A 132 -23.64 1.94 17.80
C GLY A 132 -22.88 1.86 19.13
N ASN A 133 -22.27 0.73 19.47
CA ASN A 133 -21.46 0.58 20.69
C ASN A 133 -19.99 0.99 20.52
N TYR A 134 -19.58 1.39 19.31
CA TYR A 134 -18.25 1.87 19.03
C TYR A 134 -18.29 3.11 18.10
N LYS A 135 -17.19 3.83 18.01
CA LYS A 135 -17.01 4.92 17.07
C LYS A 135 -15.69 4.74 16.34
N LEU A 136 -15.74 4.67 15.02
CA LEU A 136 -14.58 4.53 14.15
C LEU A 136 -14.16 5.89 13.61
N TYR A 137 -12.86 6.15 13.62
CA TYR A 137 -12.27 7.34 13.04
C TYR A 137 -11.22 6.95 12.02
N VAL A 138 -11.24 7.62 10.87
CA VAL A 138 -10.19 7.47 9.86
C VAL A 138 -9.16 8.58 10.08
N THR A 139 -7.89 8.20 10.14
CA THR A 139 -6.77 9.14 10.33
C THR A 139 -5.60 8.80 9.40
N ALA A 140 -4.75 9.78 9.15
CA ALA A 140 -3.50 9.54 8.42
C ALA A 140 -2.46 8.86 9.31
N TYR A 141 -1.48 8.22 8.68
CA TYR A 141 -0.31 7.70 9.39
C TYR A 141 0.47 8.83 10.05
N PRO A 142 1.18 8.52 11.16
CA PRO A 142 2.08 9.48 11.78
C PRO A 142 3.10 10.00 10.77
N ALA A 143 3.24 11.32 10.68
CA ALA A 143 4.23 11.94 9.82
C ALA A 143 5.64 11.83 10.44
N GLY A 144 6.65 11.69 9.57
CA GLY A 144 8.05 11.74 9.94
C GLY A 144 8.62 13.17 9.90
N THR A 145 9.85 13.27 9.43
CA THR A 145 10.55 14.57 9.29
C THR A 145 10.00 15.44 8.16
N ASN A 146 9.36 14.82 7.17
CA ASN A 146 8.67 15.49 6.07
C ASN A 146 7.17 15.25 6.21
N THR A 147 6.39 16.26 5.91
CA THR A 147 4.92 16.16 5.90
C THR A 147 4.39 15.55 4.60
N ASP A 148 5.29 15.21 3.68
CA ASP A 148 4.95 14.70 2.37
C ASP A 148 4.54 13.23 2.43
N LEU A 149 3.26 12.99 2.26
CA LEU A 149 2.72 11.66 1.98
C LEU A 149 2.87 11.42 0.49
N ALA A 150 4.04 10.95 0.07
CA ALA A 150 4.33 10.74 -1.33
C ALA A 150 3.60 9.52 -1.88
N GLU A 151 2.91 9.67 -3.00
CA GLU A 151 2.47 8.56 -3.83
C GLU A 151 3.57 8.18 -4.82
N THR A 152 3.89 6.89 -4.90
CA THR A 152 5.03 6.41 -5.67
C THR A 152 4.78 6.26 -7.16
N SER A 153 3.53 6.07 -7.57
CA SER A 153 3.18 5.87 -8.98
C SER A 153 1.72 6.20 -9.22
N ARG A 154 1.43 6.75 -10.41
CA ARG A 154 0.07 6.91 -10.91
C ARG A 154 -0.46 5.67 -11.61
N LEU A 155 0.43 4.76 -12.01
CA LEU A 155 0.12 3.54 -12.76
C LEU A 155 0.51 2.34 -11.90
N GLU A 156 -0.49 1.73 -11.28
CA GLU A 156 -0.31 0.51 -10.50
C GLU A 156 -0.30 -0.74 -11.39
N CYS A 157 -1.12 -0.73 -12.43
CA CYS A 157 -1.30 -1.83 -13.35
C CYS A 157 -1.29 -1.37 -14.80
N GLY A 158 -0.98 -2.27 -15.72
CA GLY A 158 -1.01 -2.01 -17.14
C GLY A 158 -1.21 -3.28 -17.96
N VAL A 159 -1.32 -3.12 -19.28
CA VAL A 159 -1.40 -4.23 -20.24
C VAL A 159 -0.07 -4.37 -20.97
N MET A 160 0.43 -5.58 -21.06
CA MET A 160 1.52 -5.94 -21.95
C MET A 160 0.95 -6.71 -23.15
N ILE A 161 1.34 -6.28 -24.35
CA ILE A 161 0.92 -6.91 -25.60
C ILE A 161 2.11 -7.65 -26.17
N ALA A 162 1.92 -8.94 -26.47
CA ALA A 162 2.97 -9.75 -27.06
C ALA A 162 3.32 -9.25 -28.46
N GLN A 163 4.62 -9.17 -28.79
CA GLN A 163 5.07 -8.74 -30.12
C GLN A 163 4.44 -9.54 -31.25
N LYS A 164 4.30 -10.85 -31.06
CA LYS A 164 3.70 -11.74 -32.06
C LYS A 164 2.19 -11.51 -32.30
N ALA A 165 1.51 -10.73 -31.46
CA ALA A 165 0.10 -10.44 -31.68
C ALA A 165 -0.15 -9.70 -32.99
N LEU A 166 0.77 -8.83 -33.41
CA LEU A 166 0.71 -8.19 -34.73
C LEU A 166 0.85 -9.22 -35.86
N ASP A 167 1.80 -10.15 -35.73
CA ASP A 167 2.07 -11.18 -36.74
C ASP A 167 0.88 -12.17 -36.88
N GLU A 168 0.25 -12.54 -35.75
CA GLU A 168 -0.87 -13.50 -35.74
C GLU A 168 -2.21 -12.88 -36.17
N LEU A 169 -2.46 -11.62 -35.79
CA LEU A 169 -3.75 -10.95 -36.04
C LEU A 169 -3.75 -10.15 -37.35
N GLY A 170 -2.59 -9.86 -37.92
CA GLY A 170 -2.41 -8.87 -38.97
C GLY A 170 -2.72 -7.46 -38.49
N GLU A 171 -2.45 -6.46 -39.33
CA GLU A 171 -2.61 -5.04 -38.97
C GLU A 171 -4.04 -4.68 -38.54
N ASP A 172 -5.04 -5.10 -39.32
CA ASP A 172 -6.45 -4.80 -39.01
C ASP A 172 -6.92 -5.45 -37.70
N GLY A 173 -6.51 -6.70 -37.44
CA GLY A 173 -6.82 -7.41 -36.21
C GLY A 173 -6.14 -6.79 -35.01
N PHE A 174 -4.88 -6.40 -35.16
CA PHE A 174 -4.12 -5.70 -34.12
C PHE A 174 -4.73 -4.34 -33.78
N ILE A 175 -5.13 -3.54 -34.77
CA ILE A 175 -5.81 -2.26 -34.56
C ILE A 175 -7.14 -2.45 -33.80
N LYS A 176 -7.93 -3.48 -34.14
CA LYS A 176 -9.17 -3.80 -33.40
C LYS A 176 -8.89 -4.15 -31.95
N MET A 177 -7.88 -4.96 -31.70
CA MET A 177 -7.44 -5.32 -30.35
C MET A 177 -7.00 -4.07 -29.57
N MET A 178 -6.19 -3.18 -30.17
CA MET A 178 -5.75 -1.94 -29.54
C MET A 178 -6.91 -1.01 -29.21
N ARG A 179 -7.90 -0.88 -30.09
CA ARG A 179 -9.13 -0.10 -29.81
C ARG A 179 -9.92 -0.68 -28.64
N PHE A 180 -9.97 -2.00 -28.50
CA PHE A 180 -10.61 -2.63 -27.34
C PHE A 180 -9.85 -2.35 -26.05
N VAL A 181 -8.52 -2.44 -26.07
CA VAL A 181 -7.66 -2.10 -24.92
C VAL A 181 -7.84 -0.63 -24.54
N ASP A 182 -7.83 0.27 -25.52
CA ASP A 182 -8.05 1.71 -25.33
C ASP A 182 -9.41 1.98 -24.68
N TRP A 183 -10.48 1.40 -25.22
CA TRP A 183 -11.81 1.50 -24.64
C TRP A 183 -11.84 0.97 -23.19
N MET A 184 -11.25 -0.20 -22.93
CA MET A 184 -11.27 -0.83 -21.61
C MET A 184 -10.52 0.00 -20.56
N PHE A 185 -9.40 0.64 -20.95
CA PHE A 185 -8.55 1.36 -20.00
C PHE A 185 -8.87 2.85 -19.88
N TYR A 186 -9.48 3.47 -20.90
CA TYR A 186 -9.67 4.93 -20.95
C TYR A 186 -11.12 5.38 -21.16
N SER A 187 -12.08 4.46 -21.24
CA SER A 187 -13.48 4.78 -21.42
C SER A 187 -14.24 4.82 -20.09
N ARG A 188 -15.06 5.86 -19.89
CA ARG A 188 -16.00 5.96 -18.77
C ARG A 188 -17.01 4.83 -18.74
N GLU A 189 -17.48 4.41 -19.92
CA GLU A 189 -18.41 3.30 -20.07
C GLU A 189 -17.79 2.01 -19.56
N ALA A 190 -16.57 1.68 -20.03
CA ALA A 190 -15.84 0.50 -19.58
C ALA A 190 -15.54 0.55 -18.07
N TYR A 191 -15.11 1.70 -17.56
CA TYR A 191 -14.92 1.89 -16.13
C TYR A 191 -16.19 1.58 -15.33
N THR A 192 -17.31 2.18 -15.72
CA THR A 192 -18.57 1.98 -15.02
C THR A 192 -19.02 0.51 -15.09
N LEU A 193 -18.96 -0.09 -16.28
CA LEU A 193 -19.33 -1.50 -16.47
C LEU A 193 -18.43 -2.45 -15.67
N THR A 194 -17.13 -2.26 -15.72
CA THR A 194 -16.16 -3.17 -15.03
C THR A 194 -16.17 -2.99 -13.52
N LYS A 195 -16.50 -1.82 -13.01
CA LYS A 195 -16.57 -1.54 -11.57
C LYS A 195 -17.92 -1.86 -10.95
N TRP A 196 -19.00 -1.50 -11.61
CA TRP A 196 -20.35 -1.53 -11.05
C TRP A 196 -21.25 -2.61 -11.66
N GLY A 197 -20.88 -3.13 -12.83
CA GLY A 197 -21.76 -3.97 -13.63
C GLY A 197 -22.80 -3.17 -14.42
N PRO A 198 -23.81 -3.84 -15.03
CA PRO A 198 -24.84 -3.17 -15.81
C PRO A 198 -25.77 -2.33 -14.92
N GLU A 199 -26.07 -1.10 -15.39
CA GLU A 199 -27.05 -0.21 -14.75
C GLU A 199 -28.44 -0.87 -14.68
N ASN A 200 -29.17 -0.63 -13.60
CA ASN A 200 -30.48 -1.23 -13.27
C ASN A 200 -30.49 -2.76 -13.13
N VAL A 201 -29.31 -3.40 -13.10
CA VAL A 201 -29.13 -4.82 -12.81
C VAL A 201 -28.38 -5.03 -11.50
N THR A 202 -27.27 -4.32 -11.32
CA THR A 202 -26.44 -4.39 -10.12
C THR A 202 -26.44 -3.07 -9.34
N TRP A 203 -26.66 -1.95 -10.01
CA TRP A 203 -26.66 -0.61 -9.44
C TRP A 203 -27.61 0.34 -10.19
N HIS A 204 -27.89 1.49 -9.61
CA HIS A 204 -28.63 2.57 -10.21
C HIS A 204 -28.13 3.92 -9.69
N TYR A 205 -28.56 5.00 -10.34
CA TYR A 205 -28.33 6.35 -9.81
C TYR A 205 -29.39 6.70 -8.76
N VAL A 206 -28.91 7.30 -7.66
CA VAL A 206 -29.78 7.95 -6.65
C VAL A 206 -29.39 9.42 -6.53
N ASP A 207 -30.34 10.25 -6.12
CA ASP A 207 -30.05 11.64 -5.74
C ASP A 207 -29.57 11.65 -4.28
N SER A 208 -28.41 12.24 -4.06
CA SER A 208 -27.85 12.47 -2.72
C SER A 208 -27.47 13.94 -2.61
N ASN A 209 -28.32 14.73 -1.96
CA ASN A 209 -28.14 16.17 -1.77
C ASN A 209 -27.93 16.94 -3.09
N GLY A 210 -28.71 16.61 -4.11
CA GLY A 210 -28.66 17.25 -5.42
C GLY A 210 -27.53 16.72 -6.34
N MET A 211 -26.83 15.69 -5.92
CA MET A 211 -25.83 14.99 -6.73
C MET A 211 -26.30 13.58 -7.10
N LYS A 212 -26.12 13.18 -8.35
CA LYS A 212 -26.34 11.80 -8.78
C LYS A 212 -25.17 10.95 -8.36
N VAL A 213 -25.41 10.00 -7.47
CA VAL A 213 -24.40 9.02 -7.00
C VAL A 213 -24.83 7.61 -7.39
N LYS A 214 -23.84 6.75 -7.65
CA LYS A 214 -24.09 5.33 -7.93
C LYS A 214 -24.36 4.59 -6.63
N GLN A 215 -25.41 3.78 -6.60
CA GLN A 215 -25.76 2.93 -5.47
C GLN A 215 -26.04 1.50 -5.95
N LEU A 216 -25.49 0.50 -5.25
CA LEU A 216 -25.84 -0.89 -5.50
C LEU A 216 -27.34 -1.11 -5.19
N LEU A 217 -27.98 -1.96 -6.00
CA LEU A 217 -29.35 -2.39 -5.74
C LEU A 217 -29.39 -3.25 -4.46
N PRO A 218 -30.53 -3.31 -3.75
CA PRO A 218 -30.72 -4.17 -2.59
C PRO A 218 -30.35 -5.62 -2.92
N GLY A 219 -29.69 -6.30 -1.98
CA GLY A 219 -29.21 -7.69 -2.14
C GLY A 219 -27.82 -7.79 -2.76
N PHE A 220 -27.14 -6.66 -3.00
CA PHE A 220 -25.77 -6.64 -3.48
C PHE A 220 -24.84 -5.90 -2.54
N LYS A 221 -23.59 -6.39 -2.46
CA LYS A 221 -22.44 -5.76 -1.80
C LYS A 221 -21.20 -5.85 -2.70
N CYS A 222 -20.21 -5.04 -2.43
CA CYS A 222 -18.94 -5.07 -3.17
C CYS A 222 -17.80 -4.51 -2.33
N GLY A 223 -16.99 -5.37 -1.75
CA GLY A 223 -15.80 -4.99 -1.00
C GLY A 223 -14.79 -4.19 -1.83
N GLY A 224 -14.66 -4.49 -3.12
CA GLY A 224 -13.80 -3.75 -4.05
C GLY A 224 -14.21 -2.29 -4.30
N LEU A 225 -15.47 -1.93 -4.01
CA LEU A 225 -15.97 -0.56 -4.02
C LEU A 225 -16.06 0.05 -2.60
N GLY A 226 -15.69 -0.69 -1.57
CA GLY A 226 -15.88 -0.27 -0.19
C GLY A 226 -17.35 -0.24 0.24
N ILE A 227 -18.21 -1.03 -0.41
CA ILE A 227 -19.63 -1.12 -0.12
C ILE A 227 -19.90 -2.44 0.59
N GLY A 228 -20.18 -2.34 1.89
CA GLY A 228 -20.58 -3.47 2.72
C GLY A 228 -22.05 -3.85 2.50
N GLY A 229 -22.46 -4.95 3.12
CA GLY A 229 -23.84 -5.45 3.11
C GLY A 229 -24.02 -6.57 4.13
N SER A 230 -25.19 -7.21 4.13
CA SER A 230 -25.47 -8.37 4.98
C SER A 230 -24.72 -9.62 4.49
N ASP A 231 -24.66 -10.65 5.34
CA ASP A 231 -24.04 -11.93 4.94
C ASP A 231 -24.80 -12.58 3.77
N ASP A 232 -26.08 -12.34 3.63
CA ASP A 232 -26.93 -12.88 2.56
C ASP A 232 -26.80 -12.11 1.24
N ASP A 233 -26.20 -10.90 1.25
CA ASP A 233 -26.02 -10.10 0.04
C ASP A 233 -24.94 -10.71 -0.87
N VAL A 234 -25.22 -10.67 -2.17
CA VAL A 234 -24.30 -11.15 -3.20
C VAL A 234 -23.15 -10.16 -3.37
N ASP A 235 -21.93 -10.60 -3.13
CA ASP A 235 -20.76 -9.82 -3.48
C ASP A 235 -20.51 -9.90 -5.00
N ILE A 236 -20.74 -8.79 -5.70
CA ILE A 236 -20.63 -8.72 -7.16
C ILE A 236 -19.20 -8.91 -7.67
N ARG A 237 -18.20 -8.65 -6.82
CA ARG A 237 -16.79 -8.92 -7.13
C ARG A 237 -16.49 -10.42 -7.10
N LEU A 238 -16.89 -11.09 -6.03
CA LEU A 238 -16.63 -12.51 -5.88
C LEU A 238 -17.45 -13.35 -6.85
N LYS A 239 -18.68 -12.94 -7.13
CA LYS A 239 -19.59 -13.70 -7.99
C LYS A 239 -19.33 -13.47 -9.49
N TRP A 240 -19.06 -12.24 -9.89
CA TRP A 240 -18.99 -11.86 -11.31
C TRP A 240 -17.71 -11.15 -11.72
N GLY A 241 -16.81 -10.87 -10.79
CA GLY A 241 -15.52 -10.21 -11.06
C GLY A 241 -15.59 -8.68 -11.17
N TYR A 242 -16.74 -8.04 -10.95
CA TYR A 242 -16.83 -6.58 -10.98
C TYR A 242 -15.97 -5.95 -9.89
N ALA A 243 -15.44 -4.77 -10.14
CA ALA A 243 -14.48 -4.08 -9.27
C ALA A 243 -13.20 -4.87 -8.95
N GLY A 244 -12.89 -5.91 -9.75
CA GLY A 244 -11.70 -6.74 -9.59
C GLY A 244 -10.44 -6.20 -10.25
N GLY A 245 -10.55 -5.22 -11.15
CA GLY A 245 -9.45 -4.68 -11.94
C GLY A 245 -9.33 -3.16 -11.89
N ASN A 246 -8.14 -2.66 -12.22
CA ASN A 246 -7.82 -1.23 -12.34
C ASN A 246 -7.69 -0.87 -13.81
N TYR A 247 -8.84 -0.78 -14.51
CA TYR A 247 -8.87 -0.61 -15.96
C TYR A 247 -8.94 0.84 -16.44
N PHE A 248 -9.21 1.79 -15.55
CA PHE A 248 -9.45 3.16 -15.96
C PHE A 248 -8.36 4.09 -15.44
N TYR A 249 -7.57 4.65 -16.35
CA TYR A 249 -6.51 5.61 -16.07
C TYR A 249 -6.82 6.97 -16.69
N GLY A 250 -6.40 8.04 -16.02
CA GLY A 250 -6.53 9.39 -16.53
C GLY A 250 -7.94 9.98 -16.46
N HIS A 251 -8.85 9.36 -15.70
CA HIS A 251 -10.18 9.89 -15.48
C HIS A 251 -10.19 11.06 -14.47
N ALA A 252 -11.26 11.83 -14.48
CA ALA A 252 -11.46 12.87 -13.49
C ALA A 252 -11.58 12.29 -12.08
N THR A 253 -11.08 13.01 -11.09
CA THR A 253 -11.06 12.57 -9.68
C THR A 253 -12.45 12.36 -9.09
N ASP A 254 -13.47 13.02 -9.62
CA ASP A 254 -14.87 12.86 -9.23
C ASP A 254 -15.37 11.42 -9.39
N GLU A 255 -15.00 10.75 -10.48
CA GLU A 255 -15.39 9.36 -10.73
C GLU A 255 -14.79 8.36 -9.74
N SER A 256 -13.62 8.66 -9.17
CA SER A 256 -12.97 7.80 -8.18
C SER A 256 -13.44 8.05 -6.75
N THR A 257 -14.13 9.16 -6.50
CA THR A 257 -14.54 9.61 -5.17
C THR A 257 -16.04 9.60 -4.94
N ASP A 258 -16.83 9.35 -5.97
CA ASP A 258 -18.31 9.40 -5.92
C ASP A 258 -18.96 8.43 -4.92
N ASN A 259 -18.21 7.42 -4.48
CA ASN A 259 -18.64 6.45 -3.45
C ASN A 259 -17.82 6.53 -2.15
N PHE A 260 -17.09 7.61 -1.91
CA PHE A 260 -16.42 7.79 -0.62
C PHE A 260 -17.44 8.06 0.48
N THR A 261 -17.27 7.35 1.61
CA THR A 261 -18.02 7.66 2.82
C THR A 261 -17.65 9.04 3.35
N PRO A 262 -18.53 9.71 4.13
CA PRO A 262 -18.24 11.00 4.72
C PRO A 262 -16.92 11.05 5.49
N ASP A 263 -16.55 9.97 6.18
CA ASP A 263 -15.30 9.87 6.95
C ASP A 263 -14.07 9.88 6.03
N VAL A 264 -14.16 9.21 4.87
CA VAL A 264 -13.09 9.21 3.87
C VAL A 264 -12.98 10.58 3.19
N GLN A 265 -14.11 11.22 2.88
CA GLN A 265 -14.12 12.59 2.33
C GLN A 265 -13.50 13.59 3.31
N ASP A 266 -13.83 13.50 4.59
CA ASP A 266 -13.23 14.34 5.65
C ASP A 266 -11.71 14.08 5.79
N LEU A 267 -11.27 12.82 5.71
CA LEU A 267 -9.84 12.48 5.69
C LEU A 267 -9.11 13.19 4.55
N TYR A 268 -9.65 13.11 3.33
CA TYR A 268 -9.04 13.78 2.18
C TYR A 268 -9.04 15.31 2.33
N ALA A 269 -10.11 15.90 2.84
CA ALA A 269 -10.19 17.34 3.08
C ALA A 269 -9.15 17.81 4.13
N ARG A 270 -8.96 17.05 5.20
CA ARG A 270 -8.02 17.40 6.28
C ARG A 270 -6.56 17.19 5.89
N TYR A 271 -6.25 16.06 5.23
CA TYR A 271 -4.87 15.62 5.01
C TYR A 271 -4.40 15.78 3.57
N GLY A 272 -5.30 15.91 2.59
CA GLY A 272 -4.93 16.03 1.18
C GLY A 272 -3.98 17.19 0.87
N LYS A 273 -4.08 18.29 1.61
CA LYS A 273 -3.17 19.44 1.49
C LYS A 273 -1.70 19.15 1.86
N TYR A 274 -1.47 18.08 2.61
CA TYR A 274 -0.12 17.65 2.99
C TYR A 274 0.42 16.55 2.07
N LYS A 275 -0.40 16.09 1.13
CA LYS A 275 -0.03 15.03 0.19
C LYS A 275 0.64 15.65 -1.03
N THR A 276 1.92 15.35 -1.23
CA THR A 276 2.61 15.67 -2.47
C THR A 276 2.68 14.45 -3.37
N VAL A 277 2.55 14.68 -4.68
CA VAL A 277 2.80 13.62 -5.67
C VAL A 277 4.31 13.47 -5.80
N ALA A 278 4.84 12.32 -5.38
CA ALA A 278 6.25 12.02 -5.55
C ALA A 278 6.62 12.03 -7.04
N LYS A 279 7.82 12.51 -7.33
CA LYS A 279 8.43 12.29 -8.63
C LYS A 279 8.66 10.79 -8.79
N VAL A 280 8.29 10.26 -9.95
CA VAL A 280 8.57 8.86 -10.29
C VAL A 280 10.05 8.73 -10.58
N ASP A 281 10.73 7.87 -9.84
CA ASP A 281 12.15 7.62 -10.07
C ASP A 281 12.38 7.09 -11.49
N PRO A 282 13.42 7.57 -12.17
CA PRO A 282 13.79 7.04 -13.46
C PRO A 282 14.15 5.56 -13.32
N LYS A 283 14.03 4.80 -14.40
CA LYS A 283 14.33 3.37 -14.38
C LYS A 283 15.61 3.11 -15.17
N ALA A 284 16.59 2.53 -14.53
CA ALA A 284 17.71 1.90 -15.24
C ALA A 284 17.16 0.68 -16.02
N LYS A 285 17.66 0.49 -17.24
CA LYS A 285 17.24 -0.61 -18.15
C LYS A 285 18.39 -1.63 -18.27
N PRO A 286 18.53 -2.56 -17.33
CA PRO A 286 19.57 -3.56 -17.36
C PRO A 286 19.38 -4.54 -18.54
N THR A 287 20.46 -5.03 -19.10
CA THR A 287 20.46 -6.22 -19.94
C THR A 287 20.05 -7.44 -19.11
N GLU A 288 19.82 -8.58 -19.78
CA GLU A 288 19.46 -9.82 -19.09
C GLU A 288 20.54 -10.25 -18.09
N ASP A 289 21.81 -10.27 -18.50
CA ASP A 289 22.95 -10.61 -17.64
C ASP A 289 23.08 -9.65 -16.45
N GLN A 290 22.90 -8.35 -16.69
CA GLN A 290 22.94 -7.35 -15.62
C GLN A 290 21.79 -7.52 -14.62
N ARG A 291 20.60 -7.89 -15.11
CA ARG A 291 19.44 -8.16 -14.27
C ARG A 291 19.66 -9.40 -13.40
N GLU A 292 20.19 -10.46 -13.98
CA GLU A 292 20.54 -11.66 -13.25
C GLU A 292 21.56 -11.35 -12.15
N GLN A 293 22.62 -10.60 -12.48
CA GLN A 293 23.64 -10.20 -11.50
C GLN A 293 23.06 -9.32 -10.37
N LEU A 294 22.20 -8.34 -10.71
CA LEU A 294 21.52 -7.50 -9.71
C LEU A 294 20.64 -8.35 -8.79
N ASN A 295 19.92 -9.32 -9.33
CA ASN A 295 19.06 -10.21 -8.52
C ASN A 295 19.89 -11.11 -7.59
N LEU A 296 21.02 -11.64 -8.05
CA LEU A 296 21.93 -12.44 -7.21
C LEU A 296 22.42 -11.67 -5.98
N TRP A 297 22.68 -10.37 -6.13
CA TRP A 297 23.08 -9.52 -5.01
C TRP A 297 21.89 -9.03 -4.17
N ALA A 298 20.75 -8.75 -4.80
CA ALA A 298 19.60 -8.15 -4.12
C ALA A 298 18.91 -9.10 -3.16
N VAL A 299 18.75 -10.38 -3.51
CA VAL A 299 18.00 -11.34 -2.67
C VAL A 299 18.62 -11.47 -1.26
N PRO A 300 19.91 -11.83 -1.09
CA PRO A 300 20.49 -11.93 0.24
C PRO A 300 20.57 -10.58 0.96
N LEU A 301 20.71 -9.49 0.23
CA LEU A 301 20.70 -8.14 0.81
C LEU A 301 19.32 -7.79 1.39
N ILE A 302 18.24 -8.07 0.68
CA ILE A 302 16.86 -7.83 1.13
C ILE A 302 16.58 -8.64 2.40
N ASP A 303 16.94 -9.92 2.42
CA ASP A 303 16.78 -10.77 3.60
C ASP A 303 17.55 -10.22 4.81
N ASN A 304 18.75 -9.73 4.59
CA ASN A 304 19.56 -9.08 5.63
C ASN A 304 18.90 -7.81 6.16
N ILE A 305 18.44 -6.92 5.26
CA ILE A 305 17.74 -5.68 5.64
C ILE A 305 16.50 -6.01 6.48
N ASN A 306 15.70 -6.99 6.06
CA ASN A 306 14.49 -7.41 6.78
C ASN A 306 14.82 -7.97 8.17
N ALA A 307 15.83 -8.82 8.26
CA ALA A 307 16.28 -9.39 9.54
C ALA A 307 16.78 -8.32 10.52
N TRP A 308 17.55 -7.35 10.03
CA TRP A 308 18.03 -6.23 10.85
C TRP A 308 16.91 -5.27 11.23
N THR A 309 15.98 -4.98 10.30
CA THR A 309 14.79 -4.17 10.60
C THR A 309 14.01 -4.74 11.77
N LEU A 310 13.74 -6.05 11.73
CA LEU A 310 13.04 -6.73 12.80
C LEU A 310 13.78 -6.63 14.13
N LYS A 311 15.10 -6.91 14.13
CA LYS A 311 15.94 -6.83 15.34
C LYS A 311 15.96 -5.41 15.94
N PHE A 312 16.06 -4.39 15.12
CA PHE A 312 16.04 -3.00 15.57
C PHE A 312 14.69 -2.60 16.13
N VAL A 313 13.61 -2.87 15.40
CA VAL A 313 12.25 -2.46 15.80
C VAL A 313 11.83 -3.17 17.08
N THR A 314 12.15 -4.46 17.24
CA THR A 314 11.83 -5.22 18.46
C THR A 314 12.82 -4.98 19.62
N GLY A 315 13.90 -4.24 19.39
CA GLY A 315 14.90 -3.94 20.41
C GLY A 315 15.88 -5.07 20.71
N GLN A 316 15.94 -6.12 19.86
CA GLN A 316 16.94 -7.19 19.96
C GLN A 316 18.34 -6.68 19.65
N LYS A 317 18.43 -5.62 18.85
CA LYS A 317 19.65 -4.87 18.55
C LYS A 317 19.43 -3.38 18.86
N ASP A 318 20.47 -2.72 19.38
CA ASP A 318 20.45 -1.29 19.68
C ASP A 318 20.85 -0.49 18.44
N ILE A 319 19.95 0.32 17.93
CA ILE A 319 20.18 1.06 16.68
C ILE A 319 21.34 2.05 16.75
N ASN A 320 21.71 2.53 17.93
CA ASN A 320 22.82 3.46 18.08
C ASN A 320 24.16 2.72 18.19
N LYS A 321 24.18 1.52 18.77
CA LYS A 321 25.39 0.72 18.98
C LYS A 321 25.69 -0.19 17.80
N ASP A 322 24.63 -0.78 17.22
CA ASP A 322 24.76 -1.84 16.22
C ASP A 322 24.58 -1.33 14.78
N TRP A 323 24.40 -0.02 14.59
CA TRP A 323 24.17 0.57 13.25
C TRP A 323 25.33 0.31 12.29
N ASP A 324 26.57 0.45 12.76
CA ASP A 324 27.77 0.23 11.94
C ASP A 324 27.93 -1.25 11.56
N GLU A 325 27.51 -2.17 12.43
CA GLU A 325 27.46 -3.62 12.13
C GLU A 325 26.44 -3.88 11.00
N TYR A 326 25.26 -3.24 11.06
CA TYR A 326 24.26 -3.31 10.00
C TYR A 326 24.80 -2.78 8.67
N LEU A 327 25.40 -1.58 8.65
CA LEU A 327 26.00 -1.01 7.45
C LEU A 327 27.07 -1.93 6.85
N SER A 328 27.92 -2.49 7.69
CA SER A 328 28.97 -3.42 7.28
C SER A 328 28.37 -4.70 6.68
N SER A 329 27.28 -5.22 7.26
CA SER A 329 26.58 -6.41 6.74
C SER A 329 25.97 -6.13 5.34
N CYS A 330 25.37 -4.97 5.14
CA CYS A 330 24.83 -4.55 3.83
C CYS A 330 25.94 -4.38 2.78
N LYS A 331 27.08 -3.81 3.19
CA LYS A 331 28.25 -3.66 2.32
C LYS A 331 28.81 -5.02 1.88
N ASN A 332 28.93 -5.97 2.79
CA ASN A 332 29.38 -7.34 2.49
C ASN A 332 28.40 -8.08 1.55
N LEU A 333 27.13 -7.64 1.49
CA LEU A 333 26.10 -8.15 0.58
C LEU A 333 25.92 -7.28 -0.67
N ASN A 334 26.96 -6.57 -1.07
CA ASN A 334 27.07 -5.88 -2.36
C ASN A 334 26.16 -4.65 -2.55
N ILE A 335 25.69 -3.98 -1.52
CA ILE A 335 24.82 -2.80 -1.67
C ILE A 335 25.49 -1.70 -2.49
N GLU A 336 26.81 -1.48 -2.32
CA GLU A 336 27.58 -0.49 -3.09
C GLU A 336 27.68 -0.89 -4.58
N ASN A 337 27.83 -2.19 -4.86
CA ASN A 337 27.89 -2.71 -6.23
C ASN A 337 26.53 -2.59 -6.93
N ILE A 338 25.41 -2.81 -6.21
CA ILE A 338 24.05 -2.61 -6.74
C ILE A 338 23.85 -1.15 -7.12
N VAL A 339 24.17 -0.22 -6.20
CA VAL A 339 24.06 1.22 -6.45
C VAL A 339 24.91 1.64 -7.65
N LYS A 340 26.18 1.21 -7.66
CA LYS A 340 27.12 1.53 -8.74
C LYS A 340 26.61 1.00 -10.09
N MET A 341 26.23 -0.27 -10.17
CA MET A 341 25.74 -0.89 -11.40
C MET A 341 24.47 -0.19 -11.91
N THR A 342 23.56 0.17 -11.02
CA THR A 342 22.33 0.88 -11.37
C THR A 342 22.64 2.25 -11.99
N ASN A 343 23.57 3.01 -11.39
CA ASN A 343 24.02 4.29 -11.91
C ASN A 343 24.76 4.14 -13.24
N ASP A 344 25.66 3.15 -13.38
CA ASP A 344 26.39 2.89 -14.61
C ASP A 344 25.45 2.52 -15.78
N ILE A 345 24.38 1.76 -15.49
CA ILE A 345 23.38 1.43 -16.51
C ILE A 345 22.58 2.68 -16.91
N TYR A 346 22.14 3.45 -15.93
CA TYR A 346 21.33 4.64 -16.19
C TYR A 346 22.09 5.72 -16.94
N SER A 347 23.36 5.93 -16.63
CA SER A 347 24.20 6.95 -17.28
C SER A 347 24.48 6.69 -18.77
N LYS A 348 24.21 5.47 -19.26
CA LYS A 348 24.41 5.04 -20.64
C LYS A 348 23.13 5.08 -21.49
N GLN A 349 22.02 5.49 -20.89
CA GLN A 349 20.72 5.62 -21.55
C GLN A 349 20.47 7.04 -22.06
#